data_892a8a7d633b64271ce98100ada3bcdb
#
_entry.id   892a8a7d633b64271ce98100ada3bcdb
#
_cell.length_a   1.000
_cell.length_b   1.000
_cell.length_c   1.000
_cell.angle_alpha   90.00
_cell.angle_beta   90.00
_cell.angle_gamma   90.00
#
_symmetry.space_group_name_H-M   'P 1'
#
loop_
_entity.id
_entity.type
_entity.pdbx_description
1 polymer ?
#
loop_
_entity_poly.entity_id
_entity_poly.type
_entity_poly.pdbx_seq_one_letter_code
_entity_poly.pdbx_strand_id
1 'polypeptide(L)'
;MHISTSEVDTDGDQMVMSGSSTDKEEEPLDWSFQNHANELLRRGNHPRSNFRRSILDNADLTEGNFVNSDFRRASMVEVDLMKSAFDNCDFRGADLRKARLNLSNFRNCSFEGADIRGIRGRYAIWQGSDWWNAKLDDGLAKVLAKKWPKPEDA
;
A
#
# COMPACT_ATOMS: atom_id res chain seq x y z
N MET A 1 14.50 -6.46 17.01
CA MET A 1 13.97 -6.72 17.14
C MET A 1 13.30 -6.69 17.77
N HIS A 2 12.84 -6.92 17.93
CA HIS A 2 12.12 -7.01 18.45
C HIS A 2 11.50 -7.59 18.79
N ILE A 3 11.36 -7.95 19.10
CA ILE A 3 10.79 -8.55 19.40
C ILE A 3 10.16 -8.74 20.11
N SER A 4 10.00 -8.91 20.43
CA SER A 4 9.38 -9.22 21.01
C SER A 4 8.99 -9.59 21.73
N THR A 5 9.07 -9.65 22.04
CA THR A 5 8.66 -10.12 22.64
C THR A 5 8.04 -10.46 23.33
N SER A 6 7.96 -10.61 23.67
CA SER A 6 7.35 -10.97 24.20
C SER A 6 6.92 -11.46 24.68
N GLU A 7 6.93 -11.60 24.72
CA GLU A 7 6.49 -12.12 25.07
C GLU A 7 6.11 -12.49 25.75
N VAL A 8 6.40 -12.52 25.98
CA VAL A 8 6.01 -12.92 26.62
C VAL A 8 5.66 -13.01 27.39
N ASP A 9 5.69 -12.97 27.79
CA ASP A 9 5.27 -13.22 28.45
C ASP A 9 5.13 -13.48 29.32
N THR A 10 5.40 -13.34 30.02
CA THR A 10 5.24 -13.74 30.66
C THR A 10 4.57 -14.18 31.21
N ASP A 11 4.13 -14.26 31.60
CA ASP A 11 3.31 -14.66 31.70
C ASP A 11 2.92 -14.99 31.32
N GLY A 12 2.92 -15.12 30.99
CA GLY A 12 2.35 -15.44 30.34
C GLY A 12 1.92 -15.44 29.60
N ASP A 13 1.86 -15.40 29.69
CA ASP A 13 1.25 -15.38 28.93
C ASP A 13 1.04 -15.16 28.20
N GLN A 14 1.09 -15.12 28.06
CA GLN A 14 0.83 -14.92 27.13
C GLN A 14 0.59 -14.84 26.29
N MET A 15 0.71 -14.91 26.28
CA MET A 15 0.52 -14.85 25.34
C MET A 15 0.11 -15.00 24.68
N VAL A 16 -0.09 -15.14 24.72
CA VAL A 16 -0.52 -15.29 23.99
C VAL A 16 -0.94 -15.41 23.40
N MET A 17 -1.26 -15.48 23.28
CA MET A 17 -1.73 -15.56 22.58
C MET A 17 -2.30 -15.69 22.04
N SER A 18 -2.51 -15.80 22.13
CA SER A 18 -3.20 -15.80 21.57
C SER A 18 -3.74 -15.57 20.93
N GLY A 19 -3.56 -15.78 21.38
CA GLY A 19 -4.64 -15.13 20.88
C GLY A 19 -4.99 -15.39 19.55
N SER A 20 -5.45 -14.57 19.03
CA SER A 20 -5.83 -14.82 17.68
C SER A 20 -4.61 -15.01 16.80
N SER A 21 -4.48 -16.22 16.26
CA SER A 21 -3.41 -16.49 15.30
C SER A 21 -3.65 -15.79 13.97
N THR A 22 -4.87 -15.25 13.73
CA THR A 22 -5.19 -14.59 12.46
C THR A 22 -4.86 -13.10 12.49
N ASP A 23 -4.74 -12.52 13.69
CA ASP A 23 -4.47 -11.09 13.82
C ASP A 23 -3.01 -10.88 14.17
N LYS A 24 -2.29 -10.25 13.27
CA LYS A 24 -0.90 -9.89 13.52
C LYS A 24 -0.83 -8.55 14.22
N GLU A 25 0.09 -8.40 15.11
CA GLU A 25 0.34 -7.12 15.73
C GLU A 25 0.81 -6.11 14.68
N GLU A 26 0.50 -4.86 14.92
CA GLU A 26 0.99 -3.80 14.06
C GLU A 26 2.49 -3.65 14.20
N GLU A 27 3.17 -3.59 13.07
CA GLU A 27 4.62 -3.46 13.04
C GLU A 27 5.00 -2.43 11.99
N PRO A 28 5.01 -1.14 12.36
CA PRO A 28 5.46 -0.11 11.43
C PRO A 28 6.91 -0.38 11.01
N LEU A 29 7.17 -0.25 9.71
CA LEU A 29 8.49 -0.49 9.15
C LEU A 29 9.11 0.81 8.68
N ASP A 30 10.43 0.89 8.78
CA ASP A 30 11.18 1.94 8.11
C ASP A 30 12.12 1.27 7.09
N TRP A 31 11.66 1.23 5.85
CA TRP A 31 12.41 0.70 4.73
C TRP A 31 12.81 1.79 3.75
N SER A 32 12.78 3.03 4.22
CA SER A 32 13.11 4.18 3.37
C SER A 32 14.50 4.04 2.79
N PHE A 33 14.62 4.35 1.50
CA PHE A 33 15.88 4.30 0.74
C PHE A 33 16.52 2.91 0.66
N GLN A 34 15.76 1.85 0.98
CA GLN A 34 16.27 0.48 0.97
C GLN A 34 15.73 -0.30 -0.21
N ASN A 35 16.46 -1.32 -0.62
CA ASN A 35 16.03 -2.21 -1.70
C ASN A 35 15.40 -3.47 -1.12
N HIS A 36 14.10 -3.61 -1.36
CA HIS A 36 13.30 -4.76 -0.94
C HIS A 36 12.55 -5.35 -2.15
N ALA A 37 13.18 -5.31 -3.32
CA ALA A 37 12.59 -5.92 -4.51
C ALA A 37 12.30 -7.41 -4.25
N ASN A 38 11.18 -7.89 -4.75
CA ASN A 38 10.73 -9.28 -4.60
C ASN A 38 10.42 -9.68 -3.15
N GLU A 39 10.30 -8.73 -2.24
CA GLU A 39 10.01 -9.00 -0.83
C GLU A 39 8.63 -9.64 -0.67
N LEU A 40 8.50 -10.55 0.29
CA LEU A 40 7.24 -11.24 0.56
C LEU A 40 6.65 -10.70 1.88
N LEU A 41 5.66 -9.82 1.75
CA LEU A 41 4.96 -9.21 2.90
C LEU A 41 3.48 -9.57 2.93
N ARG A 42 3.10 -10.67 2.31
CA ARG A 42 1.71 -11.08 2.28
C ARG A 42 1.12 -11.13 3.69
N ARG A 43 -0.08 -10.53 3.84
CA ARG A 43 -0.79 -10.43 5.12
C ARG A 43 -0.01 -9.66 6.18
N GLY A 44 0.92 -8.82 5.76
CA GLY A 44 1.66 -7.96 6.69
C GLY A 44 0.75 -6.93 7.34
N ASN A 45 1.03 -6.61 8.58
CA ASN A 45 0.31 -5.57 9.29
C ASN A 45 1.29 -4.45 9.65
N HIS A 46 1.47 -3.53 8.69
CA HIS A 46 2.51 -2.50 8.78
C HIS A 46 1.94 -1.11 8.50
N PRO A 47 0.95 -0.66 9.32
CA PRO A 47 0.44 0.70 9.15
C PRO A 47 1.50 1.73 9.56
N ARG A 48 1.35 2.96 9.09
CA ARG A 48 2.23 4.07 9.44
C ARG A 48 3.71 3.78 9.16
N SER A 49 3.96 3.06 8.08
CA SER A 49 5.31 2.66 7.69
C SER A 49 5.94 3.68 6.74
N ASN A 50 7.26 3.71 6.71
CA ASN A 50 8.02 4.58 5.85
C ASN A 50 8.69 3.76 4.75
N PHE A 51 8.12 3.87 3.53
CA PHE A 51 8.66 3.23 2.33
C PHE A 51 9.17 4.28 1.33
N ARG A 52 9.43 5.49 1.81
CA ARG A 52 9.87 6.57 0.92
C ARG A 52 11.14 6.16 0.20
N ARG A 53 11.12 6.28 -1.14
CA ARG A 53 12.25 5.95 -2.02
C ARG A 53 12.76 4.51 -1.86
N SER A 54 11.96 3.62 -1.32
CA SER A 54 12.31 2.21 -1.30
C SER A 54 12.10 1.59 -2.68
N ILE A 55 12.75 0.46 -2.93
CA ILE A 55 12.52 -0.33 -4.13
C ILE A 55 11.71 -1.54 -3.71
N LEU A 56 10.48 -1.62 -4.22
CA LEU A 56 9.54 -2.71 -3.92
C LEU A 56 9.09 -3.41 -5.20
N ASP A 57 9.89 -3.31 -6.26
CA ASP A 57 9.54 -3.91 -7.54
C ASP A 57 9.27 -5.40 -7.38
N ASN A 58 8.17 -5.87 -7.95
CA ASN A 58 7.75 -7.27 -7.88
C ASN A 58 7.51 -7.80 -6.47
N ALA A 59 7.40 -6.95 -5.47
CA ALA A 59 7.11 -7.40 -4.09
C ALA A 59 5.66 -7.87 -3.98
N ASP A 60 5.42 -8.75 -3.02
CA ASP A 60 4.09 -9.24 -2.70
C ASP A 60 3.61 -8.58 -1.42
N LEU A 61 2.73 -7.60 -1.55
CA LEU A 61 2.10 -6.88 -0.44
C LEU A 61 0.61 -7.23 -0.34
N THR A 62 0.22 -8.40 -0.83
CA THR A 62 -1.18 -8.78 -0.88
C THR A 62 -1.78 -9.03 0.50
N GLU A 63 -3.08 -8.74 0.62
CA GLU A 63 -3.86 -9.01 1.83
C GLU A 63 -3.28 -8.34 3.07
N GLY A 64 -2.59 -7.22 2.90
CA GLY A 64 -1.91 -6.52 3.98
C GLY A 64 -2.58 -5.23 4.41
N ASN A 65 -2.14 -4.71 5.53
CA ASN A 65 -2.56 -3.43 6.05
C ASN A 65 -1.37 -2.47 6.04
N PHE A 66 -1.46 -1.45 5.18
CA PHE A 66 -0.41 -0.44 5.03
C PHE A 66 -0.98 0.98 5.14
N VAL A 67 -2.09 1.14 5.86
CA VAL A 67 -2.75 2.44 5.97
C VAL A 67 -1.80 3.50 6.58
N ASN A 68 -2.00 4.75 6.19
CA ASN A 68 -1.23 5.88 6.73
C ASN A 68 0.28 5.78 6.48
N SER A 69 0.69 5.13 5.40
CA SER A 69 2.11 4.91 5.10
C SER A 69 2.62 5.87 4.03
N ASP A 70 3.92 6.07 4.02
CA ASP A 70 4.62 6.96 3.10
C ASP A 70 5.31 6.14 2.02
N PHE A 71 4.80 6.21 0.79
CA PHE A 71 5.36 5.55 -0.39
C PHE A 71 5.92 6.57 -1.39
N ARG A 72 6.22 7.79 -0.93
CA ARG A 72 6.69 8.83 -1.84
C ARG A 72 7.94 8.38 -2.59
N ARG A 73 7.88 8.51 -3.91
CA ARG A 73 8.99 8.19 -4.81
C ARG A 73 9.51 6.75 -4.69
N ALA A 74 8.70 5.86 -4.15
CA ALA A 74 9.04 4.44 -4.13
C ALA A 74 8.96 3.87 -5.54
N SER A 75 9.83 2.91 -5.84
CA SER A 75 9.74 2.14 -7.07
C SER A 75 8.92 0.89 -6.77
N MET A 76 7.75 0.78 -7.42
CA MET A 76 6.78 -0.28 -7.15
C MET A 76 6.31 -0.90 -8.48
N VAL A 77 7.24 -1.06 -9.42
CA VAL A 77 6.92 -1.61 -10.74
C VAL A 77 6.51 -3.08 -10.59
N GLU A 78 5.37 -3.42 -11.16
CA GLU A 78 4.81 -4.77 -11.12
C GLU A 78 4.61 -5.32 -9.69
N VAL A 79 4.49 -4.42 -8.71
CA VAL A 79 4.18 -4.81 -7.33
C VAL A 79 2.77 -5.39 -7.27
N ASP A 80 2.58 -6.35 -6.37
CA ASP A 80 1.25 -6.93 -6.13
C ASP A 80 0.67 -6.35 -4.84
N LEU A 81 -0.36 -5.53 -5.00
CA LEU A 81 -1.04 -4.83 -3.90
C LEU A 81 -2.48 -5.32 -3.72
N MET A 82 -2.82 -6.47 -4.30
CA MET A 82 -4.22 -6.92 -4.30
C MET A 82 -4.76 -7.18 -2.91
N LYS A 83 -6.04 -6.86 -2.72
CA LYS A 83 -6.79 -7.14 -1.49
C LYS A 83 -6.15 -6.51 -0.25
N SER A 84 -5.54 -5.35 -0.39
CA SER A 84 -4.82 -4.69 0.70
C SER A 84 -5.38 -3.32 0.99
N ALA A 85 -5.08 -2.79 2.17
CA ALA A 85 -5.53 -1.48 2.60
C ALA A 85 -4.38 -0.47 2.53
N PHE A 86 -4.60 0.61 1.77
CA PHE A 86 -3.65 1.70 1.60
C PHE A 86 -4.30 3.05 1.87
N ASP A 87 -5.37 3.09 2.65
CA ASP A 87 -6.06 4.34 2.91
C ASP A 87 -5.12 5.36 3.55
N ASN A 88 -5.24 6.61 3.13
CA ASN A 88 -4.45 7.72 3.63
C ASN A 88 -2.93 7.58 3.39
N CYS A 89 -2.56 6.85 2.35
CA CYS A 89 -1.16 6.72 1.98
C CYS A 89 -0.73 7.84 1.03
N ASP A 90 0.56 8.14 1.04
CA ASP A 90 1.16 9.13 0.18
C ASP A 90 1.97 8.43 -0.90
N PHE A 91 1.47 8.45 -2.15
CA PHE A 91 2.13 7.84 -3.31
C PHE A 91 2.73 8.88 -4.25
N ARG A 92 2.95 10.12 -3.77
CA ARG A 92 3.46 11.16 -4.65
C ARG A 92 4.80 10.75 -5.27
N GLY A 93 4.86 10.83 -6.59
CA GLY A 93 6.07 10.48 -7.32
C GLY A 93 6.41 9.00 -7.37
N ALA A 94 5.56 8.11 -6.85
CA ALA A 94 5.81 6.67 -6.87
C ALA A 94 5.65 6.12 -8.29
N ASP A 95 6.41 5.07 -8.60
CA ASP A 95 6.32 4.37 -9.87
C ASP A 95 5.56 3.06 -9.65
N LEU A 96 4.27 3.07 -10.05
CA LEU A 96 3.38 1.93 -9.89
C LEU A 96 3.05 1.27 -11.23
N ARG A 97 3.90 1.45 -12.22
CA ARG A 97 3.61 0.90 -13.54
C ARG A 97 3.38 -0.60 -13.46
N LYS A 98 2.29 -1.05 -14.10
CA LYS A 98 1.90 -2.46 -14.18
C LYS A 98 1.63 -3.11 -12.83
N ALA A 99 1.40 -2.33 -11.78
CA ALA A 99 1.04 -2.85 -10.47
C ALA A 99 -0.35 -3.48 -10.51
N ARG A 100 -0.58 -4.44 -9.63
CA ARG A 100 -1.87 -5.10 -9.49
C ARG A 100 -2.55 -4.57 -8.23
N LEU A 101 -3.66 -3.90 -8.42
CA LEU A 101 -4.38 -3.19 -7.34
C LEU A 101 -5.78 -3.75 -7.11
N ASN A 102 -6.12 -4.88 -7.71
CA ASN A 102 -7.48 -5.39 -7.67
C ASN A 102 -7.96 -5.56 -6.23
N LEU A 103 -9.19 -5.12 -5.97
CA LEU A 103 -9.86 -5.29 -4.67
C LEU A 103 -9.17 -4.57 -3.51
N SER A 104 -8.39 -3.56 -3.78
CA SER A 104 -7.66 -2.83 -2.74
C SER A 104 -8.26 -1.46 -2.49
N ASN A 105 -7.97 -0.90 -1.32
CA ASN A 105 -8.49 0.39 -0.91
C ASN A 105 -7.40 1.45 -0.98
N PHE A 106 -7.70 2.53 -1.73
CA PHE A 106 -6.83 3.69 -1.87
C PHE A 106 -7.61 4.97 -1.54
N ARG A 107 -8.38 4.96 -0.48
CA ARG A 107 -9.15 6.14 -0.08
C ARG A 107 -8.22 7.23 0.43
N ASN A 108 -8.47 8.45 -0.03
CA ASN A 108 -7.76 9.63 0.47
C ASN A 108 -6.24 9.55 0.29
N CYS A 109 -5.81 8.92 -0.80
CA CYS A 109 -4.40 8.84 -1.13
C CYS A 109 -3.98 9.97 -2.07
N SER A 110 -2.72 10.38 -1.99
CA SER A 110 -2.14 11.36 -2.89
C SER A 110 -1.34 10.63 -3.97
N PHE A 111 -1.64 10.93 -5.24
CA PHE A 111 -0.97 10.32 -6.40
C PHE A 111 -0.29 11.37 -7.28
N GLU A 112 -0.08 12.57 -6.78
CA GLU A 112 0.53 13.63 -7.56
C GLU A 112 1.90 13.19 -8.08
N GLY A 113 2.09 13.24 -9.40
CA GLY A 113 3.34 12.85 -10.03
C GLY A 113 3.62 11.35 -10.03
N ALA A 114 2.72 10.53 -9.50
CA ALA A 114 2.87 9.08 -9.57
C ALA A 114 2.65 8.59 -10.99
N ASP A 115 3.22 7.44 -11.31
CA ASP A 115 3.02 6.80 -12.61
C ASP A 115 2.20 5.53 -12.39
N ILE A 116 0.93 5.56 -12.84
CA ILE A 116 0.01 4.43 -12.69
C ILE A 116 -0.37 3.83 -14.05
N ARG A 117 0.50 3.98 -15.04
CA ARG A 117 0.24 3.38 -16.35
C ARG A 117 0.31 1.87 -16.27
N GLY A 118 -0.61 1.21 -16.95
CA GLY A 118 -0.65 -0.25 -17.04
C GLY A 118 -1.11 -0.95 -15.77
N ILE A 119 -1.65 -0.26 -14.79
CA ILE A 119 -2.16 -0.91 -13.57
C ILE A 119 -3.40 -1.75 -13.88
N ARG A 120 -3.62 -2.75 -13.04
CA ARG A 120 -4.83 -3.56 -13.03
C ARG A 120 -5.55 -3.27 -11.72
N GLY A 121 -6.65 -2.51 -11.79
CA GLY A 121 -7.32 -1.99 -10.60
C GLY A 121 -8.79 -2.34 -10.50
N ARG A 122 -9.21 -3.50 -11.02
CA ARG A 122 -10.62 -3.89 -10.96
C ARG A 122 -11.08 -3.95 -9.52
N TYR A 123 -12.20 -3.26 -9.23
CA TYR A 123 -12.79 -3.17 -7.89
C TYR A 123 -11.91 -2.47 -6.86
N ALA A 124 -10.87 -1.75 -7.27
CA ALA A 124 -10.13 -0.89 -6.35
C ALA A 124 -10.97 0.34 -6.01
N ILE A 125 -10.81 0.85 -4.80
CA ILE A 125 -11.58 2.01 -4.33
C ILE A 125 -10.66 3.22 -4.29
N TRP A 126 -11.04 4.27 -5.02
CA TRP A 126 -10.24 5.49 -5.17
C TRP A 126 -10.89 6.72 -4.53
N GLN A 127 -11.91 6.54 -3.71
CA GLN A 127 -12.65 7.66 -3.13
C GLN A 127 -11.71 8.63 -2.42
N GLY A 128 -11.78 9.91 -2.78
CA GLY A 128 -10.97 10.96 -2.16
C GLY A 128 -9.53 11.02 -2.63
N SER A 129 -9.14 10.17 -3.58
CA SER A 129 -7.77 10.17 -4.10
C SER A 129 -7.68 10.98 -5.40
N ASP A 130 -6.56 11.64 -5.59
CA ASP A 130 -6.33 12.54 -6.72
C ASP A 130 -5.68 11.83 -7.91
N TRP A 131 -6.29 10.73 -8.35
CA TRP A 131 -5.77 9.93 -9.47
C TRP A 131 -5.49 10.77 -10.73
N TRP A 132 -6.20 11.87 -10.94
CA TRP A 132 -6.05 12.72 -12.12
C TRP A 132 -4.71 13.48 -12.15
N ASN A 133 -4.00 13.55 -11.04
CA ASN A 133 -2.68 14.18 -10.95
C ASN A 133 -1.54 13.21 -11.24
N ALA A 134 -1.86 11.97 -11.58
CA ALA A 134 -0.87 10.95 -11.92
C ALA A 134 -0.73 10.82 -13.44
N LYS A 135 0.33 10.15 -13.88
CA LYS A 135 0.45 9.70 -15.26
C LYS A 135 -0.36 8.42 -15.39
N LEU A 136 -1.25 8.36 -16.37
CA LEU A 136 -2.13 7.21 -16.55
C LEU A 136 -2.51 7.04 -18.01
N ASP A 137 -2.96 5.83 -18.35
CA ASP A 137 -3.44 5.52 -19.69
C ASP A 137 -4.81 6.14 -19.94
N ASP A 138 -5.12 6.47 -21.20
CA ASP A 138 -6.41 7.07 -21.56
C ASP A 138 -7.59 6.19 -21.13
N GLY A 139 -7.47 4.87 -21.32
CA GLY A 139 -8.52 3.95 -20.93
C GLY A 139 -8.77 3.96 -19.44
N LEU A 140 -7.71 3.97 -18.65
CA LEU A 140 -7.82 4.05 -17.20
C LEU A 140 -8.44 5.38 -16.77
N ALA A 141 -8.01 6.47 -17.38
CA ALA A 141 -8.57 7.79 -17.08
C ALA A 141 -10.08 7.83 -17.27
N LYS A 142 -10.57 7.22 -18.35
CA LYS A 142 -12.02 7.17 -18.63
C LYS A 142 -12.76 6.37 -17.56
N VAL A 143 -12.21 5.24 -17.16
CA VAL A 143 -12.83 4.39 -16.14
C VAL A 143 -12.89 5.13 -14.80
N LEU A 144 -11.79 5.74 -14.39
CA LEU A 144 -11.74 6.45 -13.10
C LEU A 144 -12.63 7.69 -13.10
N ALA A 145 -12.65 8.43 -14.21
CA ALA A 145 -13.51 9.62 -14.32
C ALA A 145 -14.99 9.27 -14.21
N LYS A 146 -15.37 8.10 -14.69
CA LYS A 146 -16.76 7.66 -14.62
C LYS A 146 -17.18 7.30 -13.21
N LYS A 147 -16.32 6.59 -12.49
CA LYS A 147 -16.67 6.05 -11.17
C LYS A 147 -16.22 6.95 -10.02
N TRP A 148 -15.10 7.63 -10.17
CA TRP A 148 -14.50 8.48 -9.15
C TRP A 148 -14.18 9.85 -9.76
N PRO A 149 -15.20 10.63 -10.17
CA PRO A 149 -14.95 11.85 -10.94
C PRO A 149 -14.11 12.85 -10.18
N LYS A 150 -13.26 13.54 -10.92
CA LYS A 150 -12.50 14.67 -10.40
C LYS A 150 -13.46 15.76 -9.93
N PRO A 151 -13.29 16.30 -8.71
CA PRO A 151 -14.12 17.40 -8.25
C PRO A 151 -13.99 18.61 -9.18
N GLU A 152 -15.07 19.38 -9.33
CA GLU A 152 -15.09 20.53 -10.21
C GLU A 152 -14.07 21.60 -9.85
N ASP A 153 -13.80 21.73 -8.55
CA ASP A 153 -12.86 22.72 -8.01
C ASP A 153 -11.42 22.23 -7.92
N ALA A 154 -11.15 21.07 -8.44
CA ALA A 154 -9.80 20.49 -8.39
C ALA A 154 -8.98 20.85 -9.63
#